data_6af7e902e79ebc6c50fd5826fcb11dd7
#
_entry.id   6af7e902e79ebc6c50fd5826fcb11dd7
#
_cell.length_a   1.000
_cell.length_b   1.000
_cell.length_c   1.000
_cell.angle_alpha   90.00
_cell.angle_beta   90.00
_cell.angle_gamma   90.00
#
_symmetry.space_group_name_H-M   'P 1'
#
loop_
_entity.id
_entity.type
_entity.pdbx_description
1 polymer ?
#
loop_
_entity_poly.entity_id
_entity_poly.type
_entity_poly.pdbx_seq_one_letter_code
_entity_poly.pdbx_strand_id
1 'polypeptide(L)'
;LIVFVLIFTLLSIMSPGKFLTGGNLRSICFQIPEFGLFAIAMMLAILTGGINLSVVTSGTLGSVIGALVLSRTYAAGMNAALSITLAVLTVLAISTLCGLLNGFVVSYMGTAAMMTTLGTSILYEGIGLLISKGNSISKFPSEFYWFGNSTFLGIPIPMYLFVFFALL
;
A
#
# COMPACT_ATOMS: atom_id res chain seq x y z
N LEU A 1 -4.85 -6.81 -22.92
CA LEU A 1 -5.07 -8.25 -22.79
C LEU A 1 -4.06 -9.07 -23.61
N ILE A 2 -3.90 -8.78 -24.91
CA ILE A 2 -2.97 -9.51 -25.81
C ILE A 2 -1.53 -9.51 -25.26
N VAL A 3 -1.01 -8.35 -24.89
CA VAL A 3 0.36 -8.22 -24.33
C VAL A 3 0.50 -9.01 -23.03
N PHE A 4 -0.50 -8.98 -22.16
CA PHE A 4 -0.50 -9.77 -20.93
C PHE A 4 -0.43 -11.27 -21.21
N VAL A 5 -1.30 -11.78 -22.10
CA VAL A 5 -1.32 -13.19 -22.49
C VAL A 5 0.01 -13.60 -23.11
N LEU A 6 0.59 -12.76 -23.98
CA LEU A 6 1.87 -13.01 -24.63
C LEU A 6 3.01 -13.11 -23.60
N ILE A 7 3.10 -12.14 -22.68
CA ILE A 7 4.14 -12.17 -21.63
C ILE A 7 3.95 -13.37 -20.69
N PHE A 8 2.70 -13.64 -20.28
CA PHE A 8 2.38 -14.78 -19.43
C PHE A 8 2.78 -16.11 -20.08
N THR A 9 2.43 -16.28 -21.35
CA THR A 9 2.77 -17.50 -22.11
C THR A 9 4.29 -17.64 -22.29
N LEU A 10 4.96 -16.53 -22.64
CA LEU A 10 6.40 -16.52 -22.80
C LEU A 10 7.13 -16.89 -21.51
N LEU A 11 6.75 -16.32 -20.38
CA LEU A 11 7.33 -16.64 -19.07
C LEU A 11 7.02 -18.08 -18.65
N SER A 12 5.83 -18.59 -18.97
CA SER A 12 5.45 -19.99 -18.69
C SER A 12 6.32 -20.97 -19.46
N ILE A 13 6.69 -20.65 -20.72
CA ILE A 13 7.55 -21.50 -21.56
C ILE A 13 9.01 -21.36 -21.16
N MET A 14 9.49 -20.15 -20.88
CA MET A 14 10.89 -19.91 -20.53
C MET A 14 11.27 -20.39 -19.12
N SER A 15 10.33 -20.47 -18.20
CA SER A 15 10.59 -20.85 -16.80
C SER A 15 9.52 -21.79 -16.24
N PRO A 16 9.28 -22.96 -16.85
CA PRO A 16 8.17 -23.85 -16.47
C PRO A 16 8.24 -24.33 -15.02
N GLY A 17 9.46 -24.51 -14.50
CA GLY A 17 9.69 -25.01 -13.13
C GLY A 17 9.67 -23.92 -12.04
N LYS A 18 9.54 -22.64 -12.40
CA LYS A 18 9.52 -21.52 -11.43
C LYS A 18 8.25 -20.67 -11.55
N PHE A 19 7.80 -20.41 -12.77
CA PHE A 19 6.69 -19.46 -13.00
C PHE A 19 5.33 -20.03 -12.58
N LEU A 20 5.00 -21.27 -12.95
CA LEU A 20 3.74 -21.93 -12.62
C LEU A 20 3.80 -22.77 -11.34
N THR A 21 4.70 -22.45 -10.43
CA THR A 21 4.75 -23.12 -9.13
C THR A 21 3.68 -22.59 -8.19
N GLY A 22 3.17 -23.46 -7.30
CA GLY A 22 2.19 -23.06 -6.29
C GLY A 22 2.69 -21.90 -5.40
N GLY A 23 4.01 -21.84 -5.13
CA GLY A 23 4.63 -20.73 -4.40
C GLY A 23 4.54 -19.40 -5.12
N ASN A 24 4.81 -19.38 -6.43
CA ASN A 24 4.72 -18.15 -7.23
C ASN A 24 3.28 -17.69 -7.39
N LEU A 25 2.35 -18.61 -7.67
CA LEU A 25 0.92 -18.29 -7.73
C LEU A 25 0.40 -17.72 -6.40
N ARG A 26 0.83 -18.30 -5.28
CA ARG A 26 0.50 -17.76 -3.96
C ARG A 26 1.06 -16.35 -3.77
N SER A 27 2.30 -16.09 -4.18
CA SER A 27 2.89 -14.73 -4.10
C SER A 27 2.10 -13.72 -4.92
N ILE A 28 1.65 -14.08 -6.12
CA ILE A 28 0.77 -13.23 -6.94
C ILE A 28 -0.54 -12.93 -6.21
N CYS A 29 -1.16 -13.93 -5.58
CA CYS A 29 -2.39 -13.73 -4.80
C CYS A 29 -2.21 -12.79 -3.60
N PHE A 30 -1.01 -12.68 -3.02
CA PHE A 30 -0.71 -11.71 -1.97
C PHE A 30 -0.51 -10.29 -2.51
N GLN A 31 -0.04 -10.13 -3.76
CA GLN A 31 0.22 -8.82 -4.37
C GLN A 31 -1.04 -8.18 -4.97
N ILE A 32 -1.97 -8.98 -5.49
CA ILE A 32 -3.22 -8.49 -6.12
C ILE A 32 -3.99 -7.52 -5.21
N PRO A 33 -4.24 -7.82 -3.92
CA PRO A 33 -4.99 -6.92 -3.04
C PRO A 33 -4.35 -5.55 -2.87
N GLU A 34 -3.04 -5.46 -2.79
CA GLU A 34 -2.32 -4.21 -2.64
C GLU A 34 -2.57 -3.28 -3.84
N PHE A 35 -2.26 -3.76 -5.02
CA PHE A 35 -2.49 -2.98 -6.25
C PHE A 35 -3.98 -2.74 -6.51
N GLY A 36 -4.84 -3.70 -6.17
CA GLY A 36 -6.29 -3.57 -6.31
C GLY A 36 -6.88 -2.46 -5.44
N LEU A 37 -6.46 -2.35 -4.18
CA LEU A 37 -6.89 -1.27 -3.27
C LEU A 37 -6.41 0.11 -3.75
N PHE A 38 -5.17 0.23 -4.25
CA PHE A 38 -4.70 1.47 -4.87
C PHE A 38 -5.48 1.81 -6.14
N ALA A 39 -5.86 0.81 -6.94
CA ALA A 39 -6.68 1.03 -8.13
C ALA A 39 -8.09 1.54 -7.77
N ILE A 40 -8.73 1.02 -6.71
CA ILE A 40 -10.01 1.51 -6.20
C ILE A 40 -9.87 2.97 -5.72
N ALA A 41 -8.82 3.29 -4.97
CA ALA A 41 -8.57 4.64 -4.51
C ALA A 41 -8.35 5.63 -5.67
N MET A 42 -7.64 5.20 -6.73
CA MET A 42 -7.48 5.99 -7.95
C MET A 42 -8.80 6.15 -8.70
N MET A 43 -9.61 5.10 -8.77
CA MET A 43 -10.94 5.14 -9.40
C MET A 43 -11.81 6.20 -8.72
N LEU A 44 -11.85 6.25 -7.39
CA LEU A 44 -12.60 7.27 -6.65
C LEU A 44 -12.11 8.69 -6.98
N ALA A 45 -10.79 8.89 -7.10
CA ALA A 45 -10.24 10.19 -7.50
C ALA A 45 -10.65 10.59 -8.92
N ILE A 46 -10.67 9.63 -9.87
CA ILE A 46 -11.10 9.88 -11.26
C ILE A 46 -12.60 10.22 -11.32
N LEU A 47 -13.42 9.53 -10.54
CA LEU A 47 -14.88 9.80 -10.47
C LEU A 47 -15.19 11.22 -9.95
N THR A 48 -14.33 11.80 -9.12
CA THR A 48 -14.45 13.20 -8.66
C THR A 48 -13.90 14.21 -9.66
N GLY A 49 -13.44 13.80 -10.83
CA GLY A 49 -12.96 14.66 -11.91
C GLY A 49 -11.47 15.01 -11.82
N GLY A 50 -10.69 14.32 -10.98
CA GLY A 50 -9.25 14.53 -10.83
C GLY A 50 -8.44 13.24 -10.96
N ILE A 51 -7.15 13.39 -11.28
CA ILE A 51 -6.19 12.27 -11.22
C ILE A 51 -5.29 12.52 -10.01
N ASN A 52 -5.23 11.57 -9.08
CA ASN A 52 -4.41 11.66 -7.89
C ASN A 52 -3.17 10.76 -8.01
N LEU A 53 -2.06 11.33 -8.48
CA LEU A 53 -0.79 10.61 -8.65
C LEU A 53 -0.06 10.33 -7.34
N SER A 54 -0.50 10.92 -6.21
CA SER A 54 0.13 10.73 -4.90
C SER A 54 -0.51 9.60 -4.05
N VAL A 55 -1.48 8.87 -4.57
CA VAL A 55 -2.17 7.81 -3.81
C VAL A 55 -1.17 6.80 -3.24
N VAL A 56 -0.26 6.30 -4.07
CA VAL A 56 0.74 5.31 -3.65
C VAL A 56 1.74 5.91 -2.67
N THR A 57 2.27 7.10 -2.97
CA THR A 57 3.30 7.74 -2.14
C THR A 57 2.78 8.23 -0.79
N SER A 58 1.52 8.66 -0.71
CA SER A 58 0.87 8.98 0.57
C SER A 58 0.68 7.74 1.44
N GLY A 59 0.30 6.61 0.83
CA GLY A 59 0.22 5.32 1.52
C GLY A 59 1.60 4.83 1.98
N THR A 60 2.63 4.98 1.13
CA THR A 60 4.02 4.62 1.48
C THR A 60 4.53 5.47 2.63
N LEU A 61 4.33 6.80 2.61
CA LEU A 61 4.72 7.68 3.71
C LEU A 61 4.02 7.29 5.01
N GLY A 62 2.70 7.06 4.96
CA GLY A 62 1.94 6.56 6.10
C GLY A 62 2.51 5.25 6.64
N SER A 63 2.82 4.30 5.76
CA SER A 63 3.40 3.00 6.11
C SER A 63 4.79 3.12 6.74
N VAL A 64 5.66 4.00 6.24
CA VAL A 64 6.99 4.25 6.82
C VAL A 64 6.87 4.80 8.24
N ILE A 65 6.00 5.78 8.47
CA ILE A 65 5.79 6.36 9.80
C ILE A 65 5.13 5.34 10.73
N GLY A 66 4.11 4.61 10.26
CA GLY A 66 3.45 3.55 11.01
C GLY A 66 4.41 2.42 11.40
N ALA A 67 5.30 2.01 10.49
CA ALA A 67 6.32 1.00 10.76
C ALA A 67 7.32 1.47 11.84
N LEU A 68 7.69 2.75 11.85
CA LEU A 68 8.52 3.32 12.91
C LEU A 68 7.81 3.33 14.26
N VAL A 69 6.53 3.70 14.28
CA VAL A 69 5.71 3.67 15.50
C VAL A 69 5.63 2.23 16.02
N LEU A 70 5.31 1.27 15.16
CA LEU A 70 5.25 -0.15 15.51
C LEU A 70 6.58 -0.64 16.11
N SER A 71 7.68 -0.39 15.41
CA SER A 71 9.01 -0.86 15.84
C SER A 71 9.44 -0.22 17.17
N ARG A 72 9.17 1.07 17.38
CA ARG A 72 9.55 1.78 18.60
C ARG A 72 8.67 1.42 19.80
N THR A 73 7.36 1.35 19.62
CA THR A 73 6.43 1.01 20.72
C THR A 73 6.61 -0.44 21.17
N TYR A 74 6.83 -1.35 20.24
CA TYR A 74 7.12 -2.74 20.55
C TYR A 74 8.49 -2.90 21.24
N ALA A 75 9.52 -2.19 20.78
CA ALA A 75 10.83 -2.18 21.43
C ALA A 75 10.81 -1.56 22.84
N ALA A 76 9.86 -0.66 23.12
CA ALA A 76 9.62 -0.10 24.46
C ALA A 76 8.85 -1.04 25.40
N GLY A 77 8.56 -2.27 24.96
CA GLY A 77 7.86 -3.29 25.77
C GLY A 77 6.34 -3.18 25.78
N MET A 78 5.76 -2.39 24.87
CA MET A 78 4.30 -2.30 24.74
C MET A 78 3.72 -3.61 24.17
N ASN A 79 2.49 -3.95 24.56
CA ASN A 79 1.77 -5.10 24.04
C ASN A 79 1.69 -5.04 22.50
N ALA A 80 1.92 -6.17 21.82
CA ALA A 80 1.91 -6.29 20.37
C ALA A 80 0.59 -5.77 19.75
N ALA A 81 -0.56 -6.11 20.32
CA ALA A 81 -1.85 -5.66 19.83
C ALA A 81 -2.00 -4.14 19.88
N LEU A 82 -1.59 -3.49 20.97
CA LEU A 82 -1.60 -2.03 21.11
C LEU A 82 -0.65 -1.36 20.13
N SER A 83 0.56 -1.91 19.97
CA SER A 83 1.56 -1.39 19.03
C SER A 83 1.06 -1.46 17.59
N ILE A 84 0.44 -2.56 17.19
CA ILE A 84 -0.17 -2.74 15.86
C ILE A 84 -1.33 -1.76 15.66
N THR A 85 -2.22 -1.62 16.64
CA THR A 85 -3.36 -0.68 16.56
C THR A 85 -2.88 0.76 16.40
N LEU A 86 -1.89 1.19 17.19
CA LEU A 86 -1.30 2.52 17.08
C LEU A 86 -0.64 2.74 15.71
N ALA A 87 0.06 1.73 15.20
CA ALA A 87 0.68 1.81 13.87
C ALA A 87 -0.39 1.97 12.77
N VAL A 88 -1.45 1.17 12.78
CA VAL A 88 -2.56 1.27 11.81
C VAL A 88 -3.23 2.63 11.88
N LEU A 89 -3.55 3.12 13.09
CA LEU A 89 -4.12 4.46 13.26
C LEU A 89 -3.19 5.55 12.73
N THR A 90 -1.88 5.40 12.93
CA THR A 90 -0.88 6.33 12.39
C THR A 90 -0.86 6.32 10.88
N VAL A 91 -0.88 5.14 10.24
CA VAL A 91 -0.97 5.02 8.78
C VAL A 91 -2.21 5.75 8.25
N LEU A 92 -3.38 5.48 8.84
CA LEU A 92 -4.64 6.11 8.44
C LEU A 92 -4.61 7.64 8.62
N ALA A 93 -4.11 8.11 9.76
CA ALA A 93 -4.01 9.54 10.05
C ALA A 93 -3.10 10.27 9.05
N ILE A 94 -1.89 9.74 8.81
CA ILE A 94 -0.93 10.36 7.89
C ILE A 94 -1.45 10.34 6.45
N SER A 95 -1.99 9.22 5.98
CA SER A 95 -2.54 9.12 4.62
C SER A 95 -3.75 10.06 4.44
N THR A 96 -4.59 10.20 5.46
CA THR A 96 -5.71 11.15 5.45
C THR A 96 -5.22 12.59 5.41
N LEU A 97 -4.21 12.95 6.20
CA LEU A 97 -3.62 14.29 6.19
C LEU A 97 -3.02 14.62 4.82
N CYS A 98 -2.32 13.67 4.19
CA CYS A 98 -1.81 13.83 2.84
C CYS A 98 -2.94 14.07 1.81
N GLY A 99 -4.03 13.31 1.93
CA GLY A 99 -5.21 13.48 1.09
C GLY A 99 -5.91 14.82 1.29
N LEU A 100 -6.07 15.25 2.56
CA LEU A 100 -6.64 16.56 2.91
C LEU A 100 -5.80 17.71 2.36
N LEU A 101 -4.47 17.61 2.44
CA LEU A 101 -3.56 18.61 1.90
C LEU A 101 -3.73 18.75 0.39
N ASN A 102 -3.76 17.62 -0.33
CA ASN A 102 -4.02 17.64 -1.77
C ASN A 102 -5.39 18.21 -2.11
N GLY A 103 -6.42 17.78 -1.41
CA GLY A 103 -7.78 18.26 -1.60
C GLY A 103 -7.89 19.78 -1.34
N PHE A 104 -7.24 20.27 -0.30
CA PHE A 104 -7.19 21.69 0.03
C PHE A 104 -6.52 22.49 -1.10
N VAL A 105 -5.34 22.08 -1.56
CA VAL A 105 -4.60 22.78 -2.62
C VAL A 105 -5.41 22.79 -3.92
N VAL A 106 -5.99 21.67 -4.32
CA VAL A 106 -6.78 21.59 -5.55
C VAL A 106 -8.06 22.41 -5.46
N SER A 107 -8.80 22.30 -4.35
CA SER A 107 -10.12 22.95 -4.22
C SER A 107 -10.03 24.45 -3.91
N TYR A 108 -9.13 24.87 -3.02
CA TYR A 108 -9.02 26.27 -2.60
C TYR A 108 -8.09 27.11 -3.48
N MET A 109 -6.98 26.52 -3.93
CA MET A 109 -6.03 27.24 -4.78
C MET A 109 -6.36 27.11 -6.27
N GLY A 110 -7.34 26.26 -6.64
CA GLY A 110 -7.78 26.09 -8.02
C GLY A 110 -6.72 25.49 -8.94
N THR A 111 -5.74 24.74 -8.39
CA THR A 111 -4.64 24.16 -9.14
C THR A 111 -5.08 22.88 -9.85
N ALA A 112 -4.42 22.55 -10.98
CA ALA A 112 -4.68 21.30 -11.66
C ALA A 112 -4.32 20.10 -10.75
N ALA A 113 -5.28 19.18 -10.54
CA ALA A 113 -5.12 18.04 -9.64
C ALA A 113 -3.88 17.19 -9.98
N MET A 114 -3.63 16.97 -11.27
CA MET A 114 -2.46 16.20 -11.72
C MET A 114 -1.13 16.86 -11.33
N MET A 115 -1.00 18.18 -11.51
CA MET A 115 0.24 18.89 -11.15
C MET A 115 0.46 18.91 -9.64
N THR A 116 -0.59 19.20 -8.87
CA THR A 116 -0.53 19.21 -7.41
C THR A 116 -0.13 17.84 -6.88
N THR A 117 -0.81 16.78 -7.33
CA THR A 117 -0.57 15.43 -6.81
C THR A 117 0.75 14.85 -7.28
N LEU A 118 1.27 15.25 -8.45
CA LEU A 118 2.62 14.91 -8.87
C LEU A 118 3.68 15.57 -7.98
N GLY A 119 3.54 16.87 -7.70
CA GLY A 119 4.46 17.58 -6.80
C GLY A 119 4.44 17.03 -5.38
N THR A 120 3.25 16.78 -4.82
CA THR A 120 3.13 16.18 -3.48
C THR A 120 3.58 14.72 -3.45
N SER A 121 3.47 13.97 -4.56
CA SER A 121 4.01 12.61 -4.67
C SER A 121 5.52 12.59 -4.43
N ILE A 122 6.27 13.46 -5.09
CA ILE A 122 7.72 13.61 -4.92
C ILE A 122 8.06 14.07 -3.50
N LEU A 123 7.26 14.99 -2.95
CA LEU A 123 7.44 15.48 -1.58
C LEU A 123 7.26 14.36 -0.55
N TYR A 124 6.19 13.57 -0.66
CA TYR A 124 5.91 12.47 0.27
C TYR A 124 6.97 11.37 0.19
N GLU A 125 7.44 11.04 -1.01
CA GLU A 125 8.54 10.11 -1.22
C GLU A 125 9.84 10.61 -0.57
N GLY A 126 10.19 11.88 -0.80
CA GLY A 126 11.35 12.52 -0.18
C GLY A 126 11.29 12.53 1.34
N ILE A 127 10.15 12.86 1.93
CA ILE A 127 9.93 12.82 3.40
C ILE A 127 10.08 11.38 3.90
N GLY A 128 9.50 10.39 3.23
CA GLY A 128 9.62 8.99 3.58
C GLY A 128 11.07 8.51 3.61
N LEU A 129 11.86 8.88 2.59
CA LEU A 129 13.29 8.58 2.51
C LEU A 129 14.09 9.27 3.62
N LEU A 130 13.81 10.52 3.92
CA LEU A 130 14.46 11.26 5.01
C LEU A 130 14.20 10.60 6.37
N ILE A 131 12.96 10.22 6.64
CA ILE A 131 12.55 9.61 7.92
C ILE A 131 13.17 8.21 8.08
N SER A 132 13.13 7.38 7.03
CA SER A 132 13.70 6.03 7.04
C SER A 132 15.23 6.03 6.90
N LYS A 133 15.84 7.16 6.50
CA LYS A 133 17.25 7.27 6.11
C LYS A 133 17.63 6.26 5.02
N GLY A 134 16.68 5.90 4.16
CA GLY A 134 16.87 4.88 3.13
C GLY A 134 17.03 3.44 3.65
N ASN A 135 16.82 3.20 4.95
CA ASN A 135 16.96 1.87 5.54
C ASN A 135 15.62 1.16 5.67
N SER A 136 15.67 -0.18 5.59
CA SER A 136 14.52 -1.01 5.88
C SER A 136 14.18 -0.96 7.37
N ILE A 137 12.91 -0.73 7.69
CA ILE A 137 12.41 -0.78 9.06
C ILE A 137 12.04 -2.24 9.34
N SER A 138 12.58 -2.80 10.40
CA SER A 138 12.42 -4.19 10.81
C SER A 138 12.12 -4.29 12.30
N LYS A 139 12.08 -5.51 12.87
CA LYS A 139 11.77 -5.80 14.28
C LYS A 139 10.30 -5.58 14.63
N PHE A 140 9.41 -6.13 13.79
CA PHE A 140 7.99 -6.16 14.07
C PHE A 140 7.60 -7.36 14.94
N PRO A 141 6.49 -7.28 15.69
CA PRO A 141 5.91 -8.40 16.41
C PRO A 141 5.59 -9.58 15.47
N SER A 142 5.67 -10.81 15.99
CA SER A 142 5.30 -12.04 15.24
C SER A 142 3.84 -12.02 14.78
N GLU A 143 2.97 -11.43 15.58
CA GLU A 143 1.56 -11.26 15.31
C GLU A 143 1.29 -10.42 14.06
N PHE A 144 2.14 -9.41 13.82
CA PHE A 144 2.05 -8.58 12.62
C PHE A 144 2.37 -9.39 11.35
N TYR A 145 3.43 -10.23 11.40
CA TYR A 145 3.76 -11.12 10.29
C TYR A 145 2.68 -12.17 10.05
N TRP A 146 2.05 -12.66 11.12
CA TRP A 146 0.93 -13.59 10.99
C TRP A 146 -0.23 -12.97 10.21
N PHE A 147 -0.61 -11.74 10.54
CA PHE A 147 -1.71 -11.05 9.87
C PHE A 147 -1.44 -10.83 8.37
N GLY A 148 -0.20 -10.45 8.00
CA GLY A 148 0.21 -10.21 6.62
C GLY A 148 0.36 -11.48 5.78
N ASN A 149 0.77 -12.59 6.40
CA ASN A 149 1.12 -13.83 5.68
C ASN A 149 0.07 -14.96 5.83
N SER A 150 -0.97 -14.74 6.64
CA SER A 150 -1.99 -15.77 6.89
C SER A 150 -2.92 -15.93 5.72
N THR A 151 -3.32 -17.18 5.51
CA THR A 151 -4.35 -17.56 4.56
C THR A 151 -5.55 -18.14 5.31
N PHE A 152 -6.74 -17.72 4.93
CA PHE A 152 -7.98 -18.32 5.38
C PHE A 152 -8.62 -19.04 4.20
N LEU A 153 -8.97 -20.32 4.36
CA LEU A 153 -9.46 -21.17 3.25
C LEU A 153 -8.56 -21.17 2.01
N GLY A 154 -7.22 -21.05 2.20
CA GLY A 154 -6.25 -21.01 1.09
C GLY A 154 -6.11 -19.64 0.39
N ILE A 155 -6.91 -18.65 0.77
CA ILE A 155 -6.88 -17.28 0.21
C ILE A 155 -6.20 -16.33 1.21
N PRO A 156 -5.30 -15.44 0.78
CA PRO A 156 -4.70 -14.43 1.65
C PRO A 156 -5.74 -13.53 2.33
N ILE A 157 -5.56 -13.24 3.61
CA ILE A 157 -6.46 -12.34 4.36
C ILE A 157 -6.63 -10.97 3.66
N PRO A 158 -5.57 -10.32 3.12
CA PRO A 158 -5.73 -9.07 2.37
C PRO A 158 -6.69 -9.15 1.19
N MET A 159 -6.86 -10.34 0.57
CA MET A 159 -7.78 -10.52 -0.54
C MET A 159 -9.24 -10.34 -0.14
N TYR A 160 -9.61 -10.76 1.09
CA TYR A 160 -10.96 -10.52 1.61
C TYR A 160 -11.25 -9.04 1.80
N LEU A 161 -10.26 -8.26 2.27
CA LEU A 161 -10.37 -6.81 2.35
C LEU A 161 -10.53 -6.17 0.98
N PHE A 162 -9.73 -6.60 0.00
CA PHE A 162 -9.85 -6.10 -1.37
C PHE A 162 -11.23 -6.39 -1.96
N VAL A 163 -11.73 -7.62 -1.85
CA VAL A 163 -13.06 -7.99 -2.37
C VAL A 163 -14.16 -7.20 -1.65
N PHE A 164 -14.05 -7.01 -0.34
CA PHE A 164 -15.01 -6.20 0.42
C PHE A 164 -15.08 -4.77 -0.11
N PHE A 165 -13.94 -4.10 -0.29
CA PHE A 165 -13.91 -2.73 -0.83
C PHE A 165 -14.25 -2.65 -2.33
N ALA A 166 -14.03 -3.72 -3.10
CA ALA A 166 -14.41 -3.76 -4.50
C ALA A 166 -15.92 -3.93 -4.73
N LEU A 167 -16.65 -4.46 -3.72
CA LEU A 167 -18.10 -4.65 -3.77
C LEU A 167 -18.90 -3.48 -3.16
N LEU A 168 -18.22 -2.54 -2.49
CA LEU A 168 -18.80 -1.37 -1.82
C LEU A 168 -18.91 -0.18 -2.77
#